data_4384b2328044b98dd3912561b655dac4
#
_entry.id   4384b2328044b98dd3912561b655dac4
#
_cell.length_a   1.000
_cell.length_b   1.000
_cell.length_c   1.000
_cell.angle_alpha   90.00
_cell.angle_beta   90.00
_cell.angle_gamma   90.00
#
_symmetry.space_group_name_H-M   'P 1'
#
loop_
_entity.id
_entity.type
_entity.pdbx_description
1 polymer ?
#
loop_
_entity_poly.entity_id
_entity_poly.type
_entity_poly.pdbx_seq_one_letter_code
_entity_poly.pdbx_strand_id
1 'polypeptide(L)'
;ISITGTGEIDGNGIAFMGKELDDSYELKPVTDFDPRPHVLTLINVEKTVIRDITIRNSAYWTIHLIGCYDALIDGISLLNNLKIRNGDGIDVDHSKKVRIANCFIESGDDCICLFSGIW
;
A
#
# COMPACT_ATOMS: atom_id res chain seq x y z
N ILE A 1 -14.05 9.87 -4.00
CA ILE A 1 -12.64 10.20 -4.24
C ILE A 1 -12.21 9.53 -5.53
N SER A 2 -11.55 10.28 -6.40
CA SER A 2 -10.95 9.76 -7.62
C SER A 2 -9.49 10.16 -7.70
N ILE A 3 -8.62 9.18 -7.92
CA ILE A 3 -7.21 9.36 -8.20
C ILE A 3 -6.93 8.62 -9.51
N THR A 4 -6.81 9.39 -10.59
CA THR A 4 -6.75 8.82 -11.95
C THR A 4 -5.66 9.50 -12.77
N GLY A 5 -5.35 8.91 -13.91
CA GLY A 5 -4.36 9.43 -14.84
C GLY A 5 -3.14 8.52 -14.94
N THR A 6 -2.10 9.01 -15.59
CA THR A 6 -0.87 8.24 -15.83
C THR A 6 0.31 8.73 -15.01
N GLY A 7 0.02 9.51 -13.97
CA GLY A 7 1.06 10.04 -13.08
C GLY A 7 1.59 9.00 -12.10
N GLU A 8 2.52 9.45 -11.28
CA GLU A 8 3.22 8.61 -10.33
C GLU A 8 3.21 9.22 -8.94
N ILE A 9 3.02 8.38 -7.93
CA ILE A 9 3.19 8.72 -6.52
C ILE A 9 4.38 7.93 -6.00
N ASP A 10 5.39 8.63 -5.51
CA ASP A 10 6.56 8.02 -4.88
C ASP A 10 6.49 8.23 -3.37
N GLY A 11 6.39 7.13 -2.63
CA GLY A 11 6.30 7.18 -1.17
C GLY A 11 7.62 7.45 -0.46
N ASN A 12 8.74 7.48 -1.21
CA ASN A 12 10.08 7.72 -0.66
C ASN A 12 10.41 6.82 0.55
N GLY A 13 9.95 5.59 0.51
CA GLY A 13 10.06 4.67 1.64
C GLY A 13 11.49 4.40 2.09
N ILE A 14 12.45 4.45 1.16
CA ILE A 14 13.85 4.20 1.48
C ILE A 14 14.40 5.23 2.49
N ALA A 15 13.84 6.43 2.53
CA ALA A 15 14.26 7.46 3.48
C ALA A 15 13.96 7.09 4.94
N PHE A 16 13.04 6.14 5.17
CA PHE A 16 12.69 5.65 6.51
C PHE A 16 13.51 4.42 6.93
N MET A 17 14.39 3.94 6.06
CA MET A 17 15.11 2.69 6.26
C MET A 17 16.60 2.94 6.44
N GLY A 18 17.22 2.13 7.29
CA GLY A 18 18.66 2.08 7.48
C GLY A 18 19.29 0.94 6.69
N LYS A 19 20.30 0.34 7.29
CA LYS A 19 21.06 -0.75 6.65
C LYS A 19 20.30 -2.07 6.66
N GLU A 20 20.73 -2.96 5.77
CA GLU A 20 20.22 -4.31 5.66
C GLU A 20 20.50 -5.14 6.93
N LEU A 21 19.55 -5.95 7.33
CA LEU A 21 19.71 -6.90 8.42
C LEU A 21 20.59 -8.07 7.96
N ASP A 22 21.44 -8.58 8.87
CA ASP A 22 22.42 -9.61 8.54
C ASP A 22 21.79 -10.95 8.15
N ASP A 23 20.59 -11.24 8.63
CA ASP A 23 19.98 -12.57 8.56
C ASP A 23 18.73 -12.65 7.67
N SER A 24 18.23 -11.57 7.13
CA SER A 24 16.93 -11.57 6.44
C SER A 24 16.88 -10.81 5.12
N TYR A 25 17.93 -10.15 4.72
CA TYR A 25 17.98 -9.27 3.54
C TYR A 25 16.97 -8.11 3.60
N GLU A 26 16.25 -7.96 4.69
CA GLU A 26 15.35 -6.83 4.91
C GLU A 26 16.13 -5.61 5.38
N LEU A 27 15.63 -4.43 5.07
CA LEU A 27 16.16 -3.19 5.60
C LEU A 27 15.61 -2.95 7.01
N LYS A 28 16.45 -2.42 7.89
CA LYS A 28 16.04 -2.04 9.24
C LYS A 28 15.47 -0.62 9.21
N PRO A 29 14.34 -0.34 9.88
CA PRO A 29 13.89 1.04 10.07
C PRO A 29 14.97 1.90 10.73
N VAL A 30 15.01 3.19 10.39
CA VAL A 30 16.01 4.12 10.92
C VAL A 30 15.92 4.29 12.43
N THR A 31 14.70 4.17 12.99
CA THR A 31 14.44 4.34 14.41
C THR A 31 13.86 3.07 15.03
N ASP A 32 14.08 2.86 16.33
CA ASP A 32 13.44 1.75 17.07
C ASP A 32 11.93 1.91 17.15
N PHE A 33 11.45 3.14 17.20
CA PHE A 33 10.05 3.48 17.00
C PHE A 33 9.77 3.47 15.49
N ASP A 34 8.80 2.71 15.05
CA ASP A 34 8.52 2.48 13.63
C ASP A 34 7.43 3.43 13.07
N PRO A 35 7.79 4.69 12.76
CA PRO A 35 6.82 5.71 12.34
C PRO A 35 6.55 5.73 10.84
N ARG A 36 6.76 4.61 10.15
CA ARG A 36 6.66 4.56 8.70
C ARG A 36 5.22 4.83 8.23
N PRO A 37 5.01 5.77 7.30
CA PRO A 37 3.66 6.11 6.82
C PRO A 37 3.17 5.13 5.74
N HIS A 38 1.85 4.99 5.65
CA HIS A 38 1.20 4.45 4.45
C HIS A 38 1.21 5.50 3.34
N VAL A 39 1.11 5.08 2.08
CA VAL A 39 1.01 6.06 0.98
C VAL A 39 -0.40 6.65 0.92
N LEU A 40 -1.41 5.79 0.89
CA LEU A 40 -2.81 6.20 0.85
C LEU A 40 -3.59 5.47 1.94
N THR A 41 -4.24 6.22 2.81
CA THR A 41 -5.17 5.66 3.79
C THR A 41 -6.53 6.32 3.60
N LEU A 42 -7.54 5.53 3.26
CA LEU A 42 -8.91 5.99 3.06
C LEU A 42 -9.80 5.39 4.15
N ILE A 43 -10.46 6.25 4.91
CA ILE A 43 -11.25 5.84 6.07
C ILE A 43 -12.71 6.22 5.84
N ASN A 44 -13.61 5.22 5.85
CA ASN A 44 -15.06 5.42 5.71
C ASN A 44 -15.46 6.19 4.46
N VAL A 45 -14.76 5.98 3.35
CA VAL A 45 -15.09 6.61 2.07
C VAL A 45 -16.11 5.74 1.35
N GLU A 46 -17.21 6.35 0.90
CA GLU A 46 -18.32 5.64 0.25
C GLU A 46 -18.08 5.37 -1.23
N LYS A 47 -17.20 6.10 -1.89
CA LYS A 47 -16.94 5.91 -3.31
C LYS A 47 -15.50 6.29 -3.65
N THR A 48 -14.78 5.33 -4.20
CA THR A 48 -13.36 5.51 -4.53
C THR A 48 -13.10 4.93 -5.92
N VAL A 49 -12.38 5.68 -6.75
CA VAL A 49 -11.81 5.18 -7.99
C VAL A 49 -10.32 5.53 -7.99
N ILE A 50 -9.47 4.51 -8.10
CA ILE A 50 -8.02 4.67 -8.28
C ILE A 50 -7.69 3.94 -9.59
N ARG A 51 -7.23 4.68 -10.59
CA ARG A 51 -7.05 4.12 -11.92
C ARG A 51 -5.77 4.60 -12.60
N ASP A 52 -5.07 3.66 -13.20
CA ASP A 52 -3.97 3.85 -14.17
C ASP A 52 -2.69 4.48 -13.59
N ILE A 53 -2.70 5.00 -12.40
CA ILE A 53 -1.51 5.59 -11.78
C ILE A 53 -0.46 4.52 -11.42
N THR A 54 0.77 4.97 -11.24
CA THR A 54 1.85 4.18 -10.67
C THR A 54 2.13 4.65 -9.25
N ILE A 55 2.23 3.71 -8.31
CA ILE A 55 2.66 4.00 -6.94
C ILE A 55 3.91 3.19 -6.67
N ARG A 56 4.94 3.83 -6.13
CA ARG A 56 6.18 3.14 -5.82
C ARG A 56 6.80 3.56 -4.50
N ASN A 57 7.70 2.71 -4.00
CA ASN A 57 8.55 3.01 -2.84
C ASN A 57 7.77 3.38 -1.59
N SER A 58 6.76 2.60 -1.25
CA SER A 58 6.05 2.77 0.03
C SER A 58 6.97 2.45 1.20
N ALA A 59 6.83 3.20 2.28
CA ALA A 59 7.56 2.93 3.52
C ALA A 59 6.90 1.85 4.38
N TYR A 60 5.61 1.63 4.18
CA TYR A 60 4.79 0.68 4.93
C TYR A 60 3.68 0.18 3.98
N TRP A 61 2.46 -0.05 4.45
CA TRP A 61 1.36 -0.41 3.57
C TRP A 61 1.11 0.68 2.54
N THR A 62 0.84 0.29 1.31
CA THR A 62 0.73 1.27 0.22
C THR A 62 -0.67 1.86 0.16
N ILE A 63 -1.69 1.05 -0.09
CA ILE A 63 -3.09 1.48 -0.11
C ILE A 63 -3.82 0.76 1.01
N HIS A 64 -4.40 1.51 1.93
CA HIS A 64 -5.16 0.97 3.04
C HIS A 64 -6.58 1.53 3.01
N LEU A 65 -7.55 0.66 2.74
CA LEU A 65 -8.97 0.98 2.75
C LEU A 65 -9.58 0.51 4.06
N ILE A 66 -10.07 1.42 4.88
CA ILE A 66 -10.66 1.11 6.18
C ILE A 66 -12.14 1.49 6.17
N GLY A 67 -13.02 0.52 6.32
CA GLY A 67 -14.45 0.76 6.39
C GLY A 67 -15.02 1.45 5.14
N CYS A 68 -14.40 1.25 3.99
CA CYS A 68 -14.83 1.85 2.74
C CYS A 68 -15.96 1.04 2.09
N TYR A 69 -16.72 1.71 1.25
CA TYR A 69 -17.80 1.10 0.51
C TYR A 69 -17.76 1.54 -0.95
N ASP A 70 -17.82 0.58 -1.87
CA ASP A 70 -17.81 0.82 -3.32
C ASP A 70 -16.51 1.47 -3.79
N ALA A 71 -15.44 0.66 -3.81
CA ALA A 71 -14.13 1.08 -4.28
C ALA A 71 -13.73 0.29 -5.53
N LEU A 72 -13.17 0.98 -6.49
CA LEU A 72 -12.56 0.39 -7.68
C LEU A 72 -11.11 0.79 -7.77
N ILE A 73 -10.22 -0.20 -7.80
CA ILE A 73 -8.80 -0.02 -8.06
C ILE A 73 -8.49 -0.79 -9.33
N ASP A 74 -8.18 -0.08 -10.40
CA ASP A 74 -8.10 -0.67 -11.73
C ASP A 74 -6.87 -0.16 -12.49
N GLY A 75 -6.10 -1.09 -13.05
CA GLY A 75 -5.01 -0.77 -13.95
C GLY A 75 -3.82 -0.06 -13.32
N ILE A 76 -3.68 -0.10 -12.00
CA ILE A 76 -2.54 0.53 -11.35
C ILE A 76 -1.30 -0.35 -11.40
N SER A 77 -0.13 0.28 -11.38
CA SER A 77 1.14 -0.38 -11.13
C SER A 77 1.67 0.01 -9.77
N LEU A 78 1.91 -0.98 -8.91
CA LEU A 78 2.36 -0.77 -7.55
C LEU A 78 3.71 -1.46 -7.39
N LEU A 79 4.77 -0.66 -7.26
CA LEU A 79 6.15 -1.13 -7.35
C LEU A 79 6.92 -0.76 -6.08
N ASN A 80 6.91 -1.65 -5.11
CA ASN A 80 7.60 -1.43 -3.84
C ASN A 80 8.98 -2.08 -3.81
N ASN A 81 9.82 -1.58 -2.93
CA ASN A 81 11.11 -2.19 -2.64
C ASN A 81 10.86 -3.49 -1.86
N LEU A 82 11.34 -4.61 -2.40
CA LEU A 82 11.11 -5.94 -1.82
C LEU A 82 11.85 -6.16 -0.49
N LYS A 83 12.78 -5.29 -0.14
CA LYS A 83 13.52 -5.35 1.12
C LYS A 83 12.87 -4.57 2.27
N ILE A 84 11.81 -3.83 2.00
CA ILE A 84 11.06 -3.11 3.02
C ILE A 84 9.94 -4.01 3.53
N ARG A 85 10.05 -4.43 4.79
CA ARG A 85 9.03 -5.23 5.45
C ARG A 85 7.73 -4.44 5.62
N ASN A 86 6.61 -5.15 5.65
CA ASN A 86 5.27 -4.53 5.71
C ASN A 86 5.00 -3.59 4.54
N GLY A 87 5.63 -3.82 3.41
CA GLY A 87 5.38 -3.06 2.19
C GLY A 87 4.22 -3.63 1.39
N ASP A 88 3.10 -3.89 2.07
CA ASP A 88 1.92 -4.46 1.43
C ASP A 88 1.43 -3.58 0.28
N GLY A 89 0.84 -4.20 -0.73
CA GLY A 89 0.24 -3.48 -1.84
C GLY A 89 -1.08 -2.84 -1.46
N ILE A 90 -2.12 -3.66 -1.35
CA ILE A 90 -3.48 -3.18 -1.06
C ILE A 90 -4.03 -3.94 0.14
N ASP A 91 -4.35 -3.23 1.19
CA ASP A 91 -4.96 -3.78 2.40
C ASP A 91 -6.41 -3.33 2.48
N VAL A 92 -7.32 -4.29 2.35
CA VAL A 92 -8.76 -4.08 2.40
C VAL A 92 -9.26 -4.48 3.78
N ASP A 93 -9.61 -3.48 4.57
CA ASP A 93 -9.88 -3.60 5.99
C ASP A 93 -11.33 -3.19 6.29
N HIS A 94 -12.16 -4.17 6.71
CA HIS A 94 -13.58 -3.96 7.02
C HIS A 94 -14.34 -3.17 5.94
N SER A 95 -13.97 -3.36 4.68
CA SER A 95 -14.58 -2.66 3.54
C SER A 95 -15.50 -3.58 2.76
N LYS A 96 -16.42 -2.99 1.98
CA LYS A 96 -17.42 -3.71 1.20
C LYS A 96 -17.47 -3.22 -0.24
N LYS A 97 -17.82 -4.11 -1.17
CA LYS A 97 -17.91 -3.82 -2.60
C LYS A 97 -16.60 -3.25 -3.16
N VAL A 98 -15.49 -3.92 -2.86
CA VAL A 98 -14.19 -3.53 -3.37
C VAL A 98 -13.86 -4.38 -4.60
N ARG A 99 -13.50 -3.72 -5.69
CA ARG A 99 -13.01 -4.37 -6.91
C ARG A 99 -11.58 -3.97 -7.16
N ILE A 100 -10.72 -4.95 -7.39
CA ILE A 100 -9.33 -4.76 -7.76
C ILE A 100 -9.11 -5.53 -9.05
N ALA A 101 -8.77 -4.83 -10.11
CA ALA A 101 -8.68 -5.42 -11.44
C ALA A 101 -7.49 -4.89 -12.23
N ASN A 102 -6.90 -5.75 -13.06
CA ASN A 102 -5.86 -5.38 -14.02
C ASN A 102 -4.66 -4.67 -13.39
N CYS A 103 -4.32 -5.02 -12.14
CA CYS A 103 -3.23 -4.39 -11.43
C CYS A 103 -1.96 -5.21 -11.53
N PHE A 104 -0.83 -4.52 -11.56
CA PHE A 104 0.50 -5.10 -11.44
C PHE A 104 1.07 -4.72 -10.07
N ILE A 105 1.38 -5.71 -9.23
CA ILE A 105 1.81 -5.45 -7.86
C ILE A 105 3.11 -6.20 -7.57
N GLU A 106 4.13 -5.46 -7.18
CA GLU A 106 5.35 -5.97 -6.58
C GLU A 106 5.44 -5.41 -5.15
N SER A 107 5.47 -6.27 -4.16
CA SER A 107 5.53 -5.83 -2.77
C SER A 107 6.45 -6.70 -1.92
N GLY A 108 6.98 -6.13 -0.86
CA GLY A 108 7.86 -6.83 0.08
C GLY A 108 7.10 -7.66 1.11
N ASP A 109 5.78 -7.60 1.12
CA ASP A 109 4.89 -8.38 1.95
C ASP A 109 3.66 -8.76 1.11
N ASP A 110 2.47 -8.86 1.67
CA ASP A 110 1.28 -9.26 0.93
C ASP A 110 0.97 -8.29 -0.22
N CYS A 111 0.74 -8.82 -1.41
CA CYS A 111 0.29 -7.99 -2.53
C CYS A 111 -1.12 -7.45 -2.27
N ILE A 112 -2.02 -8.31 -1.82
CA ILE A 112 -3.38 -7.95 -1.42
C ILE A 112 -3.68 -8.68 -0.12
N CYS A 113 -4.14 -7.96 0.89
CA CYS A 113 -4.51 -8.51 2.18
C CYS A 113 -5.93 -8.11 2.56
N LEU A 114 -6.68 -9.04 3.13
CA LEU A 114 -8.06 -8.83 3.55
C LEU A 114 -8.16 -8.95 5.05
N PHE A 115 -8.72 -7.94 5.68
CA PHE A 115 -9.03 -7.94 7.10
C PHE A 115 -10.53 -7.90 7.30
N SER A 116 -11.06 -8.86 8.04
CA SER A 116 -12.46 -8.89 8.46
C SER A 116 -12.52 -9.45 9.87
N GLY A 117 -13.61 -9.17 10.55
CA GLY A 117 -13.81 -9.68 11.90
C GLY A 117 -14.39 -8.62 12.82
N ILE A 118 -14.28 -8.88 14.10
CA ILE A 118 -14.80 -7.97 15.13
C ILE A 118 -13.64 -7.15 15.67
N TRP A 119 -13.81 -5.87 15.64
CA TRP A 119 -12.85 -4.96 16.24
C TRP A 119 -13.00 -4.91 17.76
#